data_3a8617c15edc602b1e8a3940df5c0d18
#
_entry.id   3a8617c15edc602b1e8a3940df5c0d18
#
_cell.length_a   1.000
_cell.length_b   1.000
_cell.length_c   1.000
_cell.angle_alpha   90.00
_cell.angle_beta   90.00
_cell.angle_gamma   90.00
#
_symmetry.space_group_name_H-M   'P 1'
#
loop_
_entity.id
_entity.type
_entity.pdbx_description
1 polymer ?
#
loop_
_entity_poly.entity_id
_entity_poly.type
_entity_poly.pdbx_seq_one_letter_code
_entity_poly.pdbx_strand_id
1 'polypeptide(L)'
;MKLSGRVAFITGASRGIGKGIALALGEAGVTVYVTGRSDAGGTTEGLPGTISETAEAVSQRGGRGIAVRCDHADDAQVETLFARITQEHGRLDCLVNNVWGGYEQQDWKRFGAPFWEQPIRHWSGMFEAGVRAHLIASRLAVPVMLPNRRGLIIHTTAWDRDNYLGNLFYDLAKSTVSRMALGMAKELLPHNVSVIALAPGFVGTERVLGAFSAAGRTPPEMESPAYIGRAVVALAGDASVSAKSGRVLTVADLAREYGFTDIHGQQWPAFRMPG
;
A
#
# COMPACT_ATOMS: atom_id res chain seq x y z
N MET A 1 6.68 0.67 -19.11
CA MET A 1 5.43 1.43 -19.44
C MET A 1 5.64 2.86 -18.94
N LYS A 2 5.32 3.88 -19.74
CA LYS A 2 5.42 5.28 -19.30
C LYS A 2 4.05 5.81 -18.88
N LEU A 3 3.99 6.42 -17.69
CA LEU A 3 2.78 7.00 -17.09
C LEU A 3 2.98 8.50 -16.81
N SER A 4 3.84 9.15 -17.61
CA SER A 4 4.19 10.57 -17.44
C SER A 4 2.95 11.48 -17.41
N GLY A 5 2.98 12.50 -16.57
CA GLY A 5 1.87 13.45 -16.37
C GLY A 5 0.77 12.95 -15.43
N ARG A 6 0.87 11.71 -14.88
CA ARG A 6 -0.03 11.24 -13.84
C ARG A 6 0.43 11.66 -12.45
N VAL A 7 -0.54 11.76 -11.56
CA VAL A 7 -0.33 12.08 -10.14
C VAL A 7 -0.76 10.89 -9.30
N ALA A 8 0.12 10.41 -8.45
CA ALA A 8 -0.16 9.35 -7.50
C ALA A 8 0.08 9.82 -6.05
N PHE A 9 -0.72 9.30 -5.14
CA PHE A 9 -0.60 9.49 -3.71
C PHE A 9 -0.44 8.15 -3.01
N ILE A 10 0.61 7.99 -2.19
CA ILE A 10 0.91 6.73 -1.48
C ILE A 10 0.97 7.00 0.01
N THR A 11 0.13 6.33 0.77
CA THR A 11 0.14 6.40 2.22
C THR A 11 1.16 5.42 2.80
N GLY A 12 1.98 5.88 3.77
CA GLY A 12 2.99 5.03 4.41
C GLY A 12 4.13 4.62 3.47
N ALA A 13 4.74 5.59 2.78
CA ALA A 13 5.74 5.33 1.73
C ALA A 13 7.19 5.63 2.13
N SER A 14 7.50 5.78 3.41
CA SER A 14 8.88 6.01 3.89
C SER A 14 9.78 4.78 3.74
N ARG A 15 9.22 3.57 3.71
CA ARG A 15 9.91 2.28 3.64
C ARG A 15 9.01 1.16 3.09
N GLY A 16 9.56 -0.04 2.99
CA GLY A 16 8.83 -1.27 2.68
C GLY A 16 8.04 -1.22 1.39
N ILE A 17 6.83 -1.78 1.42
CA ILE A 17 5.93 -1.88 0.27
C ILE A 17 5.62 -0.50 -0.32
N GLY A 18 5.28 0.49 0.52
CA GLY A 18 4.97 1.84 0.06
C GLY A 18 6.13 2.51 -0.68
N LYS A 19 7.37 2.35 -0.17
CA LYS A 19 8.58 2.80 -0.86
C LYS A 19 8.76 2.09 -2.19
N GLY A 20 8.62 0.75 -2.23
CA GLY A 20 8.74 -0.02 -3.47
C GLY A 20 7.76 0.42 -4.55
N ILE A 21 6.51 0.70 -4.17
CA ILE A 21 5.48 1.22 -5.06
C ILE A 21 5.85 2.64 -5.56
N ALA A 22 6.32 3.52 -4.65
CA ALA A 22 6.72 4.88 -5.01
C ALA A 22 7.85 4.89 -6.05
N LEU A 23 8.86 4.05 -5.84
CA LEU A 23 10.00 3.93 -6.75
C LEU A 23 9.58 3.42 -8.13
N ALA A 24 8.74 2.40 -8.20
CA ALA A 24 8.25 1.85 -9.47
C ALA A 24 7.39 2.86 -10.26
N LEU A 25 6.55 3.63 -9.57
CA LEU A 25 5.80 4.73 -10.19
C LEU A 25 6.73 5.85 -10.66
N GLY A 26 7.81 6.14 -9.92
CA GLY A 26 8.85 7.07 -10.33
C GLY A 26 9.53 6.64 -11.64
N GLU A 27 9.93 5.38 -11.76
CA GLU A 27 10.48 4.80 -13.00
C GLU A 27 9.52 4.91 -14.19
N ALA A 28 8.21 4.91 -13.92
CA ALA A 28 7.18 5.12 -14.94
C ALA A 28 6.94 6.62 -15.27
N GLY A 29 7.63 7.57 -14.61
CA GLY A 29 7.53 9.02 -14.87
C GLY A 29 6.37 9.71 -14.15
N VAL A 30 5.84 9.14 -13.07
CA VAL A 30 4.70 9.67 -12.31
C VAL A 30 5.16 10.72 -11.31
N THR A 31 4.32 11.74 -11.06
CA THR A 31 4.45 12.60 -9.89
C THR A 31 3.87 11.85 -8.68
N VAL A 32 4.70 11.59 -7.67
CA VAL A 32 4.36 10.75 -6.52
C VAL A 32 4.42 11.54 -5.22
N TYR A 33 3.28 11.71 -4.56
CA TYR A 33 3.23 12.17 -3.18
C TYR A 33 3.61 11.02 -2.25
N VAL A 34 4.77 11.13 -1.63
CA VAL A 34 5.34 10.17 -0.70
C VAL A 34 5.01 10.62 0.72
N THR A 35 4.15 9.89 1.41
CA THR A 35 3.64 10.35 2.69
C THR A 35 3.88 9.37 3.84
N GLY A 36 3.95 9.89 5.04
CA GLY A 36 4.18 9.14 6.26
C GLY A 36 4.70 10.02 7.39
N ARG A 37 4.94 9.41 8.54
CA ARG A 37 5.41 10.12 9.75
C ARG A 37 6.92 10.21 9.86
N SER A 38 7.66 9.29 9.20
CA SER A 38 9.12 9.22 9.26
C SER A 38 9.76 10.24 8.30
N ASP A 39 10.42 11.23 8.85
CA ASP A 39 11.13 12.29 8.14
C ASP A 39 12.54 12.52 8.72
N ALA A 40 13.19 13.61 8.34
CA ALA A 40 14.53 13.96 8.83
C ALA A 40 14.58 14.23 10.35
N GLY A 41 13.45 14.57 10.98
CA GLY A 41 13.32 14.81 12.41
C GLY A 41 13.20 13.53 13.26
N GLY A 42 12.95 12.39 12.62
CA GLY A 42 12.85 11.11 13.31
C GLY A 42 12.08 10.04 12.51
N THR A 43 12.37 8.80 12.86
CA THR A 43 11.73 7.63 12.22
C THR A 43 10.86 6.86 13.20
N THR A 44 9.74 6.33 12.71
CA THR A 44 8.85 5.50 13.51
C THR A 44 9.58 4.23 13.95
N GLU A 45 9.60 3.98 15.27
CA GLU A 45 10.24 2.82 15.91
C GLU A 45 11.74 2.63 15.56
N GLY A 46 12.44 3.70 15.21
CA GLY A 46 13.87 3.63 14.86
C GLY A 46 14.17 2.87 13.56
N LEU A 47 13.14 2.49 12.79
CA LEU A 47 13.35 1.78 11.53
C LEU A 47 13.90 2.71 10.44
N PRO A 48 14.82 2.23 9.58
CA PRO A 48 15.40 3.04 8.51
C PRO A 48 14.35 3.46 7.47
N GLY A 49 14.65 4.54 6.76
CA GLY A 49 13.84 5.08 5.66
C GLY A 49 12.93 6.23 6.06
N THR A 50 13.00 7.29 5.27
CA THR A 50 12.22 8.51 5.40
C THR A 50 11.41 8.82 4.14
N ILE A 51 10.41 9.68 4.27
CA ILE A 51 9.63 10.15 3.11
C ILE A 51 10.51 11.00 2.17
N SER A 52 11.47 11.74 2.72
CA SER A 52 12.39 12.58 1.93
C SER A 52 13.34 11.73 1.08
N GLU A 53 13.98 10.72 1.68
CA GLU A 53 14.83 9.77 0.94
C GLU A 53 14.05 9.05 -0.17
N THR A 54 12.82 8.65 0.10
CA THR A 54 11.97 7.98 -0.90
C THR A 54 11.58 8.94 -2.02
N ALA A 55 11.20 10.18 -1.72
CA ALA A 55 10.84 11.18 -2.73
C ALA A 55 12.04 11.57 -3.61
N GLU A 56 13.22 11.71 -3.02
CA GLU A 56 14.46 11.92 -3.77
C GLU A 56 14.73 10.74 -4.71
N ALA A 57 14.65 9.51 -4.20
CA ALA A 57 14.86 8.30 -5.00
C ALA A 57 13.82 8.13 -6.12
N VAL A 58 12.58 8.58 -5.96
CA VAL A 58 11.56 8.67 -7.01
C VAL A 58 12.02 9.64 -8.11
N SER A 59 12.54 10.83 -7.72
CA SER A 59 12.99 11.85 -8.66
C SER A 59 14.22 11.40 -9.45
N GLN A 60 15.16 10.72 -8.79
CA GLN A 60 16.34 10.12 -9.44
C GLN A 60 15.99 9.05 -10.48
N ARG A 61 14.80 8.43 -10.38
CA ARG A 61 14.28 7.42 -11.34
C ARG A 61 13.47 7.99 -12.49
N GLY A 62 13.38 9.32 -12.60
CA GLY A 62 12.69 9.98 -13.70
C GLY A 62 11.24 10.39 -13.45
N GLY A 63 10.72 10.15 -12.25
CA GLY A 63 9.45 10.71 -11.77
C GLY A 63 9.65 12.07 -11.09
N ARG A 64 8.63 12.52 -10.35
CA ARG A 64 8.71 13.67 -9.45
C ARG A 64 8.24 13.24 -8.06
N GLY A 65 9.15 13.03 -7.12
CA GLY A 65 8.83 12.73 -5.73
C GLY A 65 8.53 13.99 -4.92
N ILE A 66 7.44 13.97 -4.18
CA ILE A 66 7.02 15.03 -3.27
C ILE A 66 6.82 14.44 -1.89
N ALA A 67 7.75 14.72 -0.97
CA ALA A 67 7.63 14.29 0.41
C ALA A 67 6.65 15.19 1.17
N VAL A 68 5.67 14.59 1.85
CA VAL A 68 4.75 15.31 2.74
C VAL A 68 4.58 14.53 4.03
N ARG A 69 4.97 15.14 5.15
CA ARG A 69 4.72 14.54 6.46
C ARG A 69 3.23 14.49 6.74
N CYS A 70 2.73 13.32 7.07
CA CYS A 70 1.32 13.11 7.36
C CYS A 70 1.16 11.91 8.31
N ASP A 71 0.48 12.13 9.43
CA ASP A 71 -0.08 11.04 10.20
C ASP A 71 -1.47 10.71 9.63
N HIS A 72 -1.61 9.53 9.06
CA HIS A 72 -2.86 9.10 8.43
C HIS A 72 -3.96 8.71 9.43
N ALA A 73 -3.68 8.73 10.73
CA ALA A 73 -4.68 8.64 11.79
C ALA A 73 -5.27 10.01 12.16
N ASP A 74 -4.68 11.10 11.69
CA ASP A 74 -5.13 12.49 11.87
C ASP A 74 -5.83 12.99 10.61
N ASP A 75 -7.15 13.07 10.67
CA ASP A 75 -8.00 13.46 9.53
C ASP A 75 -7.64 14.86 8.99
N ALA A 76 -7.34 15.82 9.86
CA ALA A 76 -7.02 17.19 9.45
C ALA A 76 -5.73 17.28 8.64
N GLN A 77 -4.71 16.46 8.97
CA GLN A 77 -3.50 16.36 8.16
C GLN A 77 -3.80 15.75 6.79
N VAL A 78 -4.66 14.72 6.73
CA VAL A 78 -5.05 14.09 5.46
C VAL A 78 -5.85 15.06 4.60
N GLU A 79 -6.81 15.80 5.18
CA GLU A 79 -7.60 16.83 4.48
C GLU A 79 -6.70 17.93 3.90
N THR A 80 -5.76 18.44 4.68
CA THR A 80 -4.78 19.45 4.24
C THR A 80 -3.97 18.96 3.05
N LEU A 81 -3.57 17.69 3.06
CA LEU A 81 -2.80 17.08 1.98
C LEU A 81 -3.63 16.96 0.69
N PHE A 82 -4.89 16.54 0.77
CA PHE A 82 -5.77 16.48 -0.40
C PHE A 82 -6.12 17.87 -0.96
N ALA A 83 -6.29 18.87 -0.09
CA ALA A 83 -6.45 20.27 -0.52
C ALA A 83 -5.23 20.75 -1.32
N ARG A 84 -4.01 20.42 -0.87
CA ARG A 84 -2.77 20.70 -1.57
C ARG A 84 -2.70 20.01 -2.93
N ILE A 85 -3.01 18.70 -3.02
CA ILE A 85 -3.02 17.95 -4.29
C ILE A 85 -4.02 18.59 -5.27
N THR A 86 -5.19 18.96 -4.78
CA THR A 86 -6.22 19.63 -5.60
C THR A 86 -5.73 20.98 -6.13
N GLN A 87 -5.11 21.78 -5.29
CA GLN A 87 -4.56 23.10 -5.68
C GLN A 87 -3.41 22.97 -6.68
N GLU A 88 -2.48 22.04 -6.45
CA GLU A 88 -1.28 21.88 -7.29
C GLU A 88 -1.57 21.21 -8.65
N HIS A 89 -2.56 20.30 -8.70
CA HIS A 89 -2.77 19.46 -9.89
C HIS A 89 -4.20 19.42 -10.42
N GLY A 90 -5.22 19.72 -9.61
CA GLY A 90 -6.63 19.59 -9.98
C GLY A 90 -7.06 18.14 -10.30
N ARG A 91 -6.20 17.17 -10.04
CA ARG A 91 -6.40 15.76 -10.37
C ARG A 91 -5.62 14.81 -9.46
N LEU A 92 -6.13 13.61 -9.33
CA LEU A 92 -5.42 12.45 -8.77
C LEU A 92 -5.73 11.23 -9.65
N ASP A 93 -4.70 10.56 -10.16
CA ASP A 93 -4.87 9.39 -11.03
C ASP A 93 -4.80 8.07 -10.27
N CYS A 94 -4.01 8.02 -9.19
CA CYS A 94 -3.84 6.82 -8.39
C CYS A 94 -3.69 7.16 -6.90
N LEU A 95 -4.52 6.52 -6.07
CA LEU A 95 -4.33 6.46 -4.63
C LEU A 95 -3.89 5.05 -4.25
N VAL A 96 -2.79 4.94 -3.50
CA VAL A 96 -2.37 3.68 -2.90
C VAL A 96 -2.48 3.78 -1.38
N ASN A 97 -3.48 3.16 -0.84
CA ASN A 97 -3.68 2.98 0.59
C ASN A 97 -2.80 1.83 1.08
N ASN A 98 -1.67 2.18 1.69
CA ASN A 98 -0.67 1.21 2.15
C ASN A 98 -0.29 1.41 3.62
N VAL A 99 -0.60 2.56 4.23
CA VAL A 99 -0.31 2.79 5.64
C VAL A 99 -0.83 1.65 6.52
N TRP A 100 -0.02 1.23 7.48
CA TRP A 100 -0.33 0.15 8.38
C TRP A 100 0.31 0.38 9.75
N GLY A 101 -0.49 0.51 10.81
CA GLY A 101 -0.03 0.67 12.18
C GLY A 101 -0.08 -0.60 13.03
N GLY A 102 -0.62 -1.71 12.47
CA GLY A 102 -0.85 -2.94 13.24
C GLY A 102 0.42 -3.68 13.68
N TYR A 103 1.59 -3.24 13.21
CA TYR A 103 2.87 -3.82 13.64
C TYR A 103 3.61 -2.92 14.63
N GLU A 104 3.10 -1.73 14.93
CA GLU A 104 3.70 -0.84 15.90
C GLU A 104 3.45 -1.38 17.32
N GLN A 105 4.51 -1.42 18.13
CA GLN A 105 4.47 -1.98 19.49
C GLN A 105 3.92 -3.42 19.55
N GLN A 106 4.07 -4.18 18.45
CA GLN A 106 3.59 -5.55 18.35
C GLN A 106 4.46 -6.49 19.19
N ASP A 107 3.83 -7.26 20.07
CA ASP A 107 4.47 -8.42 20.69
C ASP A 107 4.43 -9.61 19.72
N TRP A 108 5.49 -9.78 18.95
CA TRP A 108 5.60 -10.84 17.94
C TRP A 108 5.51 -12.25 18.52
N LYS A 109 5.87 -12.43 19.80
CA LYS A 109 5.75 -13.75 20.47
C LYS A 109 4.29 -14.13 20.68
N ARG A 110 3.40 -13.14 20.74
CA ARG A 110 1.96 -13.32 20.91
C ARG A 110 1.15 -13.10 19.64
N PHE A 111 1.79 -12.86 18.49
CA PHE A 111 1.06 -12.61 17.24
C PHE A 111 0.11 -13.76 16.87
N GLY A 112 0.53 -15.01 17.03
CA GLY A 112 -0.30 -16.21 16.82
C GLY A 112 -1.05 -16.72 18.06
N ALA A 113 -1.08 -15.95 19.17
CA ALA A 113 -1.83 -16.36 20.36
C ALA A 113 -3.34 -16.30 20.10
N PRO A 114 -4.17 -17.06 20.83
CA PRO A 114 -5.62 -16.96 20.78
C PRO A 114 -6.09 -15.53 21.01
N PHE A 115 -7.19 -15.10 20.34
CA PHE A 115 -7.63 -13.71 20.37
C PHE A 115 -7.94 -13.18 21.78
N TRP A 116 -8.37 -14.04 22.70
CA TRP A 116 -8.67 -13.66 24.08
C TRP A 116 -7.42 -13.42 24.95
N GLU A 117 -6.25 -13.78 24.45
CA GLU A 117 -4.95 -13.50 25.09
C GLU A 117 -4.22 -12.32 24.45
N GLN A 118 -4.69 -11.85 23.30
CA GLN A 118 -4.06 -10.75 22.60
C GLN A 118 -4.39 -9.40 23.23
N PRO A 119 -3.41 -8.49 23.39
CA PRO A 119 -3.67 -7.14 23.89
C PRO A 119 -4.61 -6.37 22.97
N ILE A 120 -5.70 -5.82 23.53
CA ILE A 120 -6.71 -5.09 22.74
C ILE A 120 -6.12 -3.86 22.00
N ARG A 121 -5.00 -3.31 22.46
CA ARG A 121 -4.30 -2.21 21.76
C ARG A 121 -3.89 -2.58 20.33
N HIS A 122 -3.66 -3.87 20.03
CA HIS A 122 -3.36 -4.32 18.67
C HIS A 122 -4.53 -4.10 17.72
N TRP A 123 -5.76 -4.22 18.22
CA TRP A 123 -6.96 -3.87 17.46
C TRP A 123 -6.90 -2.41 16.98
N SER A 124 -6.65 -1.45 17.89
CA SER A 124 -6.60 -0.03 17.54
C SER A 124 -5.54 0.25 16.47
N GLY A 125 -4.32 -0.29 16.60
CA GLY A 125 -3.27 -0.13 15.59
C GLY A 125 -3.66 -0.66 14.21
N MET A 126 -4.36 -1.80 14.16
CA MET A 126 -4.79 -2.42 12.89
C MET A 126 -5.99 -1.71 12.27
N PHE A 127 -6.96 -1.28 13.08
CA PHE A 127 -8.19 -0.68 12.57
C PHE A 127 -8.09 0.82 12.35
N GLU A 128 -7.47 1.59 13.25
CA GLU A 128 -7.34 3.04 13.08
C GLU A 128 -6.34 3.38 11.95
N ALA A 129 -5.12 2.89 12.05
CA ALA A 129 -4.08 3.20 11.07
C ALA A 129 -4.03 2.22 9.87
N GLY A 130 -4.85 1.21 9.85
CA GLY A 130 -4.92 0.23 8.76
C GLY A 130 -6.23 0.25 7.98
N VAL A 131 -7.38 0.29 8.66
CA VAL A 131 -8.70 0.25 8.01
C VAL A 131 -9.27 1.66 7.85
N ARG A 132 -9.41 2.39 8.97
CA ARG A 132 -10.00 3.74 8.98
C ARG A 132 -9.18 4.71 8.12
N ALA A 133 -7.86 4.69 8.22
CA ALA A 133 -6.99 5.54 7.41
C ALA A 133 -7.19 5.31 5.90
N HIS A 134 -7.39 4.06 5.46
CA HIS A 134 -7.70 3.74 4.07
C HIS A 134 -9.06 4.31 3.63
N LEU A 135 -10.08 4.25 4.51
CA LEU A 135 -11.40 4.82 4.25
C LEU A 135 -11.34 6.34 4.09
N ILE A 136 -10.68 7.04 5.03
CA ILE A 136 -10.59 8.50 5.03
C ILE A 136 -9.84 9.00 3.79
N ALA A 137 -8.67 8.42 3.47
CA ALA A 137 -7.92 8.80 2.28
C ALA A 137 -8.74 8.55 1.00
N SER A 138 -9.46 7.43 0.89
CA SER A 138 -10.32 7.15 -0.27
C SER A 138 -11.48 8.14 -0.38
N ARG A 139 -12.15 8.46 0.74
CA ARG A 139 -13.23 9.46 0.78
C ARG A 139 -12.78 10.82 0.27
N LEU A 140 -11.56 11.25 0.61
CA LEU A 140 -11.00 12.52 0.18
C LEU A 140 -10.45 12.49 -1.25
N ALA A 141 -9.99 11.32 -1.73
CA ALA A 141 -9.50 11.15 -3.09
C ALA A 141 -10.62 11.22 -4.14
N VAL A 142 -11.79 10.65 -3.83
CA VAL A 142 -12.90 10.53 -4.77
C VAL A 142 -13.32 11.88 -5.37
N PRO A 143 -13.56 12.96 -4.60
CA PRO A 143 -13.91 14.27 -5.18
C PRO A 143 -12.86 14.82 -6.15
N VAL A 144 -11.58 14.48 -5.98
CA VAL A 144 -10.48 14.90 -6.88
C VAL A 144 -10.43 14.05 -8.15
N MET A 145 -10.92 12.80 -8.11
CA MET A 145 -10.95 11.87 -9.26
C MET A 145 -12.20 12.06 -10.13
N LEU A 146 -13.36 12.35 -9.53
CA LEU A 146 -14.65 12.43 -10.22
C LEU A 146 -14.68 13.39 -11.42
N PRO A 147 -14.14 14.62 -11.36
CA PRO A 147 -14.18 15.56 -12.50
C PRO A 147 -13.51 14.99 -13.75
N ASN A 148 -12.47 14.20 -13.59
CA ASN A 148 -11.71 13.59 -14.67
C ASN A 148 -12.29 12.27 -15.16
N ARG A 149 -13.33 11.74 -14.51
CA ARG A 149 -13.94 10.43 -14.76
C ARG A 149 -12.88 9.33 -14.94
N ARG A 150 -11.86 9.37 -14.11
CA ARG A 150 -10.72 8.44 -14.12
C ARG A 150 -10.06 8.45 -12.77
N GLY A 151 -9.82 7.27 -12.21
CA GLY A 151 -9.09 7.09 -10.98
C GLY A 151 -8.83 5.60 -10.72
N LEU A 152 -7.77 5.33 -9.98
CA LEU A 152 -7.45 4.01 -9.48
C LEU A 152 -7.16 4.11 -7.99
N ILE A 153 -7.94 3.42 -7.18
CA ILE A 153 -7.69 3.28 -5.74
C ILE A 153 -7.22 1.85 -5.49
N ILE A 154 -6.05 1.70 -4.89
CA ILE A 154 -5.48 0.42 -4.52
C ILE A 154 -5.38 0.36 -2.99
N HIS A 155 -5.90 -0.69 -2.39
CA HIS A 155 -5.71 -1.01 -0.98
C HIS A 155 -4.74 -2.18 -0.86
N THR A 156 -3.62 -2.01 -0.15
CA THR A 156 -2.76 -3.15 0.16
C THR A 156 -3.41 -4.00 1.24
N THR A 157 -3.55 -5.28 0.96
CA THR A 157 -4.16 -6.26 1.87
C THR A 157 -3.27 -7.49 2.01
N ALA A 158 -3.70 -8.46 2.81
CA ALA A 158 -3.21 -9.83 2.80
C ALA A 158 -4.40 -10.74 2.50
N TRP A 159 -4.17 -11.79 1.73
CA TRP A 159 -5.24 -12.69 1.33
C TRP A 159 -4.68 -14.07 1.02
N ASP A 160 -5.26 -15.08 1.61
CA ASP A 160 -5.05 -16.48 1.27
C ASP A 160 -6.39 -17.14 0.95
N ARG A 161 -7.10 -16.53 0.02
CA ARG A 161 -8.45 -16.92 -0.42
C ARG A 161 -9.39 -17.11 0.74
N ASP A 162 -9.93 -17.73 1.36
CA ASP A 162 -10.80 -17.74 2.53
C ASP A 162 -10.16 -18.44 3.75
N ASN A 163 -8.84 -18.64 3.72
CA ASN A 163 -8.12 -19.21 4.83
C ASN A 163 -7.80 -18.17 5.91
N TYR A 164 -7.82 -18.61 7.16
CA TYR A 164 -7.46 -17.78 8.30
C TYR A 164 -5.98 -17.35 8.28
N LEU A 165 -5.71 -16.07 8.50
CA LEU A 165 -4.36 -15.48 8.42
C LEU A 165 -3.54 -15.59 9.73
N GLY A 166 -3.89 -16.47 10.64
CA GLY A 166 -3.10 -16.79 11.83
C GLY A 166 -3.21 -15.81 12.99
N ASN A 167 -3.93 -14.69 12.84
CA ASN A 167 -4.21 -13.72 13.89
C ASN A 167 -5.58 -13.09 13.63
N LEU A 168 -6.50 -13.17 14.60
CA LEU A 168 -7.88 -12.73 14.39
C LEU A 168 -8.00 -11.24 14.08
N PHE A 169 -7.26 -10.36 14.79
CA PHE A 169 -7.36 -8.91 14.55
C PHE A 169 -6.78 -8.54 13.18
N TYR A 170 -5.69 -9.19 12.79
CA TYR A 170 -5.08 -9.02 11.47
C TYR A 170 -6.01 -9.51 10.36
N ASP A 171 -6.55 -10.71 10.51
CA ASP A 171 -7.46 -11.32 9.55
C ASP A 171 -8.71 -10.46 9.33
N LEU A 172 -9.35 -10.02 10.41
CA LEU A 172 -10.51 -9.13 10.35
C LEU A 172 -10.17 -7.79 9.67
N ALA A 173 -9.05 -7.18 10.01
CA ALA A 173 -8.64 -5.92 9.40
C ALA A 173 -8.39 -6.07 7.89
N LYS A 174 -7.68 -7.12 7.46
CA LYS A 174 -7.38 -7.38 6.04
C LYS A 174 -8.63 -7.80 5.25
N SER A 175 -9.51 -8.58 5.86
CA SER A 175 -10.82 -8.91 5.28
C SER A 175 -11.71 -7.67 5.14
N THR A 176 -11.70 -6.77 6.13
CA THR A 176 -12.42 -5.49 6.06
C THR A 176 -11.91 -4.62 4.92
N VAL A 177 -10.59 -4.51 4.73
CA VAL A 177 -9.98 -3.78 3.61
C VAL A 177 -10.41 -4.38 2.26
N SER A 178 -10.41 -5.70 2.15
CA SER A 178 -10.86 -6.41 0.94
C SER A 178 -12.35 -6.17 0.66
N ARG A 179 -13.19 -6.20 1.70
CA ARG A 179 -14.63 -5.92 1.59
C ARG A 179 -14.92 -4.46 1.24
N MET A 180 -14.13 -3.54 1.80
CA MET A 180 -14.20 -2.10 1.49
C MET A 180 -13.92 -1.84 0.01
N ALA A 181 -12.90 -2.48 -0.57
CA ALA A 181 -12.60 -2.36 -2.00
C ALA A 181 -13.79 -2.79 -2.88
N LEU A 182 -14.47 -3.88 -2.54
CA LEU A 182 -15.67 -4.34 -3.25
C LEU A 182 -16.82 -3.32 -3.14
N GLY A 183 -17.09 -2.80 -1.94
CA GLY A 183 -18.17 -1.81 -1.72
C GLY A 183 -17.92 -0.53 -2.50
N MET A 184 -16.72 0.06 -2.34
CA MET A 184 -16.33 1.28 -3.06
C MET A 184 -16.36 1.11 -4.58
N ALA A 185 -15.93 -0.05 -5.10
CA ALA A 185 -15.97 -0.33 -6.53
C ALA A 185 -17.38 -0.28 -7.10
N LYS A 186 -18.38 -0.79 -6.37
CA LYS A 186 -19.79 -0.75 -6.79
C LYS A 186 -20.32 0.68 -6.83
N GLU A 187 -20.00 1.50 -5.83
CA GLU A 187 -20.44 2.90 -5.75
C GLU A 187 -19.75 3.78 -6.81
N LEU A 188 -18.49 3.47 -7.14
CA LEU A 188 -17.66 4.26 -8.07
C LEU A 188 -17.75 3.79 -9.54
N LEU A 189 -18.41 2.67 -9.81
CA LEU A 189 -18.59 2.14 -11.17
C LEU A 189 -19.16 3.17 -12.17
N PRO A 190 -20.21 3.96 -11.85
CA PRO A 190 -20.76 4.96 -12.75
C PRO A 190 -19.78 6.10 -13.07
N HIS A 191 -18.75 6.25 -12.29
CA HIS A 191 -17.78 7.35 -12.36
C HIS A 191 -16.45 6.96 -13.03
N ASN A 192 -16.31 5.70 -13.46
CA ASN A 192 -15.10 5.17 -14.07
C ASN A 192 -13.87 5.29 -13.14
N VAL A 193 -14.07 5.16 -11.83
CA VAL A 193 -13.02 5.04 -10.82
C VAL A 193 -12.97 3.58 -10.37
N SER A 194 -11.82 2.97 -10.53
CA SER A 194 -11.59 1.56 -10.18
C SER A 194 -11.02 1.44 -8.77
N VAL A 195 -11.45 0.41 -8.03
CA VAL A 195 -10.95 0.11 -6.70
C VAL A 195 -10.52 -1.34 -6.62
N ILE A 196 -9.31 -1.60 -6.15
CA ILE A 196 -8.72 -2.95 -6.11
C ILE A 196 -8.10 -3.18 -4.73
N ALA A 197 -8.32 -4.35 -4.16
CA ALA A 197 -7.53 -4.85 -3.05
C ALA A 197 -6.35 -5.67 -3.61
N LEU A 198 -5.11 -5.25 -3.31
CA LEU A 198 -3.89 -5.86 -3.84
C LEU A 198 -3.16 -6.60 -2.73
N ALA A 199 -3.02 -7.92 -2.88
CA ALA A 199 -2.37 -8.80 -1.92
C ALA A 199 -1.00 -9.26 -2.44
N PRO A 200 0.11 -8.78 -1.84
CA PRO A 200 1.44 -9.37 -2.05
C PRO A 200 1.53 -10.72 -1.32
N GLY A 201 2.61 -11.45 -1.60
CA GLY A 201 3.05 -12.56 -0.79
C GLY A 201 3.82 -12.12 0.47
N PHE A 202 4.80 -12.92 0.89
CA PHE A 202 5.67 -12.56 2.00
C PHE A 202 6.79 -11.63 1.52
N VAL A 203 6.76 -10.38 1.98
CA VAL A 203 7.63 -9.32 1.45
C VAL A 203 8.80 -9.01 2.37
N GLY A 204 10.02 -9.03 1.84
CA GLY A 204 11.26 -8.67 2.51
C GLY A 204 11.39 -7.16 2.76
N THR A 205 10.55 -6.62 3.64
CA THR A 205 10.65 -5.22 4.07
C THR A 205 11.74 -5.03 5.12
N GLU A 206 12.17 -3.78 5.34
CA GLU A 206 13.17 -3.43 6.36
C GLU A 206 12.77 -3.97 7.75
N ARG A 207 11.48 -3.91 8.09
CA ARG A 207 10.96 -4.47 9.34
C ARG A 207 11.11 -5.99 9.40
N VAL A 208 10.74 -6.69 8.34
CA VAL A 208 10.81 -8.16 8.28
C VAL A 208 12.26 -8.62 8.34
N LEU A 209 13.13 -8.03 7.52
CA LEU A 209 14.55 -8.36 7.50
C LEU A 209 15.23 -8.05 8.84
N GLY A 210 14.90 -6.91 9.45
CA GLY A 210 15.37 -6.54 10.78
C GLY A 210 14.94 -7.53 11.87
N ALA A 211 13.71 -8.05 11.81
CA ALA A 211 13.22 -9.05 12.75
C ALA A 211 13.98 -10.40 12.64
N PHE A 212 14.26 -10.85 11.41
CA PHE A 212 15.09 -12.04 11.17
C PHE A 212 16.52 -11.84 11.69
N SER A 213 17.14 -10.69 11.39
CA SER A 213 18.47 -10.33 11.88
C SER A 213 18.55 -10.30 13.39
N ALA A 214 17.59 -9.66 14.06
CA ALA A 214 17.52 -9.58 15.52
C ALA A 214 17.31 -10.95 16.18
N ALA A 215 16.66 -11.89 15.47
CA ALA A 215 16.48 -13.26 15.92
C ALA A 215 17.66 -14.19 15.58
N GLY A 216 18.72 -13.69 14.92
CA GLY A 216 19.85 -14.50 14.45
C GLY A 216 19.45 -15.56 13.42
N ARG A 217 18.37 -15.33 12.66
CA ARG A 217 17.82 -16.27 11.68
C ARG A 217 18.04 -15.79 10.26
N THR A 218 18.33 -16.71 9.36
CA THR A 218 18.36 -16.45 7.92
C THR A 218 16.91 -16.28 7.43
N PRO A 219 16.56 -15.18 6.73
CA PRO A 219 15.24 -15.04 6.16
C PRO A 219 15.04 -16.06 5.02
N PRO A 220 13.81 -16.57 4.84
CA PRO A 220 13.47 -17.35 3.66
C PRO A 220 13.51 -16.47 2.41
N GLU A 221 13.38 -17.08 1.25
CA GLU A 221 13.12 -16.32 0.02
C GLU A 221 11.80 -15.57 0.12
N MET A 222 11.79 -14.30 -0.30
CA MET A 222 10.66 -13.39 -0.15
C MET A 222 10.53 -12.49 -1.37
N GLU A 223 9.29 -12.04 -1.63
CA GLU A 223 9.05 -10.98 -2.61
C GLU A 223 9.80 -9.70 -2.24
N SER A 224 10.36 -9.00 -3.22
CA SER A 224 10.90 -7.67 -2.99
C SER A 224 9.77 -6.61 -2.96
N PRO A 225 9.94 -5.47 -2.27
CA PRO A 225 9.01 -4.34 -2.39
C PRO A 225 8.81 -3.82 -3.82
N ALA A 226 9.79 -4.04 -4.72
CA ALA A 226 9.67 -3.66 -6.12
C ALA A 226 8.64 -4.50 -6.88
N TYR A 227 8.43 -5.75 -6.48
CA TYR A 227 7.50 -6.66 -7.15
C TYR A 227 6.06 -6.16 -7.08
N ILE A 228 5.60 -5.76 -5.90
CA ILE A 228 4.28 -5.12 -5.76
C ILE A 228 4.24 -3.75 -6.46
N GLY A 229 5.35 -3.01 -6.48
CA GLY A 229 5.46 -1.77 -7.25
C GLY A 229 5.20 -1.98 -8.74
N ARG A 230 5.75 -3.04 -9.34
CA ARG A 230 5.50 -3.42 -10.75
C ARG A 230 4.03 -3.77 -11.00
N ALA A 231 3.37 -4.45 -10.07
CA ALA A 231 1.94 -4.73 -10.14
C ALA A 231 1.10 -3.43 -10.16
N VAL A 232 1.43 -2.46 -9.31
CA VAL A 232 0.76 -1.15 -9.28
C VAL A 232 0.95 -0.39 -10.59
N VAL A 233 2.16 -0.37 -11.15
CA VAL A 233 2.44 0.26 -12.45
C VAL A 233 1.65 -0.42 -13.57
N ALA A 234 1.59 -1.76 -13.60
CA ALA A 234 0.82 -2.51 -14.58
C ALA A 234 -0.68 -2.16 -14.51
N LEU A 235 -1.27 -2.20 -13.31
CA LEU A 235 -2.67 -1.81 -13.09
C LEU A 235 -2.94 -0.35 -13.46
N ALA A 236 -2.05 0.57 -13.08
CA ALA A 236 -2.19 1.99 -13.40
C ALA A 236 -2.13 2.24 -14.92
N GLY A 237 -1.40 1.42 -15.67
CA GLY A 237 -1.26 1.51 -17.13
C GLY A 237 -2.32 0.75 -17.92
N ASP A 238 -3.09 -0.14 -17.28
CA ASP A 238 -4.10 -0.97 -17.95
C ASP A 238 -5.35 -0.13 -18.31
N ALA A 239 -5.62 -0.04 -19.61
CA ALA A 239 -6.82 0.66 -20.10
C ALA A 239 -8.12 -0.06 -19.72
N SER A 240 -8.04 -1.36 -19.42
CA SER A 240 -9.17 -2.22 -19.02
C SER A 240 -9.24 -2.51 -17.52
N VAL A 241 -8.52 -1.73 -16.70
CA VAL A 241 -8.44 -1.93 -15.23
C VAL A 241 -9.82 -1.96 -14.55
N SER A 242 -10.82 -1.31 -15.13
CA SER A 242 -12.21 -1.32 -14.62
C SER A 242 -12.80 -2.73 -14.55
N ALA A 243 -12.41 -3.65 -15.44
CA ALA A 243 -12.84 -5.05 -15.40
C ALA A 243 -12.31 -5.81 -14.15
N LYS A 244 -11.31 -5.26 -13.48
CA LYS A 244 -10.70 -5.81 -12.27
C LYS A 244 -11.22 -5.15 -10.99
N SER A 245 -12.04 -4.08 -11.13
CA SER A 245 -12.54 -3.30 -9.98
C SER A 245 -13.40 -4.16 -9.04
N GLY A 246 -13.24 -3.97 -7.75
CA GLY A 246 -13.94 -4.70 -6.69
C GLY A 246 -13.33 -6.06 -6.34
N ARG A 247 -12.24 -6.45 -6.98
CA ARG A 247 -11.60 -7.76 -6.75
C ARG A 247 -10.44 -7.65 -5.77
N VAL A 248 -10.16 -8.77 -5.12
CA VAL A 248 -8.87 -9.04 -4.49
C VAL A 248 -7.98 -9.69 -5.54
N LEU A 249 -6.82 -9.10 -5.80
CA LEU A 249 -5.85 -9.59 -6.77
C LEU A 249 -4.52 -9.86 -6.08
N THR A 250 -3.88 -10.99 -6.40
CA THR A 250 -2.53 -11.26 -5.90
C THR A 250 -1.49 -10.67 -6.83
N VAL A 251 -0.37 -10.22 -6.29
CA VAL A 251 0.77 -9.76 -7.10
C VAL A 251 1.26 -10.86 -8.02
N ALA A 252 1.27 -12.10 -7.54
CA ALA A 252 1.65 -13.28 -8.30
C ALA A 252 0.77 -13.53 -9.54
N ASP A 253 -0.57 -13.38 -9.41
CA ASP A 253 -1.48 -13.54 -10.56
C ASP A 253 -1.28 -12.41 -11.58
N LEU A 254 -1.11 -11.17 -11.11
CA LEU A 254 -0.82 -10.03 -11.97
C LEU A 254 0.54 -10.16 -12.67
N ALA A 255 1.55 -10.72 -12.00
CA ALA A 255 2.85 -10.96 -12.62
C ALA A 255 2.75 -11.93 -13.81
N ARG A 256 1.95 -12.98 -13.68
CA ARG A 256 1.67 -13.90 -14.78
C ARG A 256 0.86 -13.24 -15.91
N GLU A 257 -0.15 -12.46 -15.55
CA GLU A 257 -1.03 -11.79 -16.52
C GLU A 257 -0.29 -10.71 -17.33
N TYR A 258 0.51 -9.87 -16.66
CA TYR A 258 1.20 -8.73 -17.27
C TYR A 258 2.66 -9.04 -17.68
N GLY A 259 3.17 -10.22 -17.37
CA GLY A 259 4.51 -10.67 -17.77
C GLY A 259 5.67 -10.00 -17.04
N PHE A 260 5.47 -9.41 -15.86
CA PHE A 260 6.57 -8.86 -15.06
C PHE A 260 7.16 -9.88 -14.08
N THR A 261 8.39 -9.66 -13.68
CA THR A 261 9.13 -10.49 -12.72
C THR A 261 9.56 -9.66 -11.52
N ASP A 262 10.08 -10.28 -10.48
CA ASP A 262 10.77 -9.62 -9.38
C ASP A 262 12.20 -9.21 -9.77
N ILE A 263 12.95 -8.59 -8.86
CA ILE A 263 14.28 -8.00 -9.10
C ILE A 263 15.34 -9.01 -9.60
N HIS A 264 15.17 -10.29 -9.27
CA HIS A 264 16.07 -11.37 -9.72
C HIS A 264 15.49 -12.20 -10.87
N GLY A 265 14.42 -11.71 -11.52
CA GLY A 265 13.86 -12.36 -12.71
C GLY A 265 12.82 -13.45 -12.43
N GLN A 266 12.53 -13.78 -11.16
CA GLN A 266 11.55 -14.79 -10.82
C GLN A 266 10.12 -14.22 -10.77
N GLN A 267 9.14 -15.11 -10.94
CA GLN A 267 7.75 -14.89 -10.60
C GLN A 267 7.38 -15.76 -9.39
N TRP A 268 6.92 -15.13 -8.34
CA TRP A 268 6.56 -15.82 -7.11
C TRP A 268 5.20 -16.54 -7.23
N PRO A 269 4.99 -17.66 -6.53
CA PRO A 269 3.66 -18.23 -6.37
C PRO A 269 2.78 -17.31 -5.51
N ALA A 270 1.46 -17.43 -5.66
CA ALA A 270 0.54 -16.76 -4.74
C ALA A 270 0.76 -17.28 -3.31
N PHE A 271 0.71 -16.35 -2.35
CA PHE A 271 0.90 -16.68 -0.94
C PHE A 271 -0.10 -17.74 -0.47
N ARG A 272 0.38 -18.62 0.40
CA ARG A 272 -0.40 -19.62 1.13
C ARG A 272 0.04 -19.64 2.59
N MET A 273 -0.92 -19.63 3.50
CA MET A 273 -0.63 -19.90 4.90
C MET A 273 -0.09 -21.33 5.04
N PRO A 274 0.98 -21.51 5.80
CA PRO A 274 1.38 -22.87 6.20
C PRO A 274 0.21 -23.57 6.88
N GLY A 275 -0.06 -24.81 6.49
CA GLY A 275 -1.10 -25.65 7.07
C GLY A 275 -0.75 -26.11 8.48
#